data_1ddd02c36dfe27e979459c702a7362cf
#
_entry.id   1ddd02c36dfe27e979459c702a7362cf
#
_cell.length_a   1.000
_cell.length_b   1.000
_cell.length_c   1.000
_cell.angle_alpha   90.00
_cell.angle_beta   90.00
_cell.angle_gamma   90.00
#
_symmetry.space_group_name_H-M   'P 1'
#
loop_
_entity.id
_entity.type
_entity.pdbx_description
1 polymer ?
#
loop_
_entity_poly.entity_id
_entity_poly.type
_entity_poly.pdbx_seq_one_letter_code
_entity_poly.pdbx_strand_id
1 'polypeptide(L)'
;MTRLLSAPVAPATRILGLGHYRPSNVITNHDLVARGVDTNDEWIRTRVGVVERRYANPDETVVDMAESAGSKAMAAAGLSAADIDMVIVATCTMTTPIPAAAPHVASRLGIEAPGAYDISSGCSGFVYSLNAASSAVLTGQARNVLVIASERFSGWLDFSDRSTCIILGDGAGAAVVGAAPETGIGPIVWGSDGAQFDAVAIDEESRFFRQEGQAVYRWATSEIAPVGIEACHRAGIEPKDLAAFIPHQANLRIIDQIAKKIGADNAVVARDIVTSGNTSAATIPLAFSRMVEAGDISSGDPVLLLGFGSGLSYAGQVVLCP
;
A
#
# COMPACT_ATOMS: atom_id res chain seq x y z
N MET A 1 -45.59 5.10 10.50
CA MET A 1 -44.12 5.17 10.62
C MET A 1 -43.48 4.96 9.27
N THR A 2 -42.71 5.90 8.76
CA THR A 2 -41.94 5.72 7.53
C THR A 2 -40.80 4.73 7.79
N ARG A 3 -40.73 3.65 7.03
CA ARG A 3 -39.65 2.65 7.12
C ARG A 3 -38.64 2.93 6.03
N LEU A 4 -37.35 3.12 6.41
CA LEU A 4 -36.25 3.19 5.46
C LEU A 4 -35.93 1.77 4.96
N LEU A 5 -35.60 1.67 3.69
CA LEU A 5 -35.15 0.42 3.07
C LEU A 5 -33.63 0.28 3.26
N SER A 6 -33.18 -0.93 3.55
CA SER A 6 -31.74 -1.28 3.51
C SER A 6 -31.34 -1.65 2.08
N ALA A 7 -30.10 -1.36 1.72
CA ALA A 7 -29.50 -1.88 0.48
C ALA A 7 -29.34 -3.41 0.57
N PRO A 8 -29.35 -4.13 -0.57
CA PRO A 8 -28.96 -5.55 -0.62
C PRO A 8 -27.52 -5.70 -0.11
N VAL A 9 -27.26 -6.73 0.70
CA VAL A 9 -25.94 -7.02 1.25
C VAL A 9 -25.26 -8.15 0.46
N ALA A 10 -23.96 -8.07 0.25
CA ALA A 10 -23.18 -9.16 -0.32
C ALA A 10 -22.86 -10.19 0.77
N PRO A 11 -22.78 -11.50 0.44
CA PRO A 11 -22.41 -12.52 1.42
C PRO A 11 -20.93 -12.43 1.82
N ALA A 12 -20.06 -12.08 0.89
CA ALA A 12 -18.62 -11.95 1.09
C ALA A 12 -17.99 -11.04 0.04
N THR A 13 -16.70 -10.73 0.21
CA THR A 13 -15.92 -9.93 -0.74
C THR A 13 -14.59 -10.59 -1.05
N ARG A 14 -14.04 -10.26 -2.22
CA ARG A 14 -12.69 -10.65 -2.63
C ARG A 14 -12.03 -9.55 -3.47
N ILE A 15 -10.71 -9.65 -3.61
CA ILE A 15 -9.97 -8.93 -4.66
C ILE A 15 -10.25 -9.66 -5.97
N LEU A 16 -10.67 -8.90 -7.00
CA LEU A 16 -11.00 -9.41 -8.34
C LEU A 16 -9.83 -9.25 -9.31
N GLY A 17 -8.98 -8.26 -9.09
CA GLY A 17 -7.83 -8.00 -9.93
C GLY A 17 -6.88 -7.01 -9.28
N LEU A 18 -5.63 -7.08 -9.68
CA LEU A 18 -4.52 -6.25 -9.19
C LEU A 18 -3.85 -5.52 -10.35
N GLY A 19 -3.29 -4.36 -10.07
CA GLY A 19 -2.50 -3.60 -11.02
C GLY A 19 -1.42 -2.79 -10.33
N HIS A 20 -0.36 -2.47 -11.04
CA HIS A 20 0.69 -1.61 -10.50
C HIS A 20 1.30 -0.72 -11.58
N TYR A 21 1.94 0.34 -11.13
CA TYR A 21 2.75 1.22 -11.95
C TYR A 21 4.05 1.57 -11.25
N ARG A 22 5.14 1.53 -11.99
CA ARG A 22 6.47 1.98 -11.58
C ARG A 22 6.97 2.98 -12.60
N PRO A 23 7.40 4.19 -12.19
CA PRO A 23 8.04 5.13 -13.09
C PRO A 23 9.22 4.51 -13.84
N SER A 24 9.43 4.92 -15.07
CA SER A 24 10.52 4.40 -15.91
C SER A 24 11.91 4.87 -15.47
N ASN A 25 11.98 6.01 -14.77
CA ASN A 25 13.24 6.60 -14.34
C ASN A 25 13.83 5.85 -13.14
N VAL A 26 14.86 5.07 -13.39
CA VAL A 26 15.59 4.28 -12.39
C VAL A 26 16.64 5.15 -11.72
N ILE A 27 16.65 5.19 -10.41
CA ILE A 27 17.64 5.89 -9.58
C ILE A 27 18.41 4.86 -8.78
N THR A 28 19.65 4.63 -9.14
CA THR A 28 20.56 3.74 -8.42
C THR A 28 21.16 4.41 -7.18
N ASN A 29 21.79 3.62 -6.31
CA ASN A 29 22.54 4.17 -5.18
C ASN A 29 23.70 5.07 -5.64
N HIS A 30 24.34 4.74 -6.78
CA HIS A 30 25.39 5.55 -7.37
C HIS A 30 24.87 6.91 -7.87
N ASP A 31 23.64 6.98 -8.38
CA ASP A 31 23.03 8.25 -8.79
C ASP A 31 22.78 9.17 -7.59
N LEU A 32 22.44 8.63 -6.42
CA LEU A 32 22.31 9.43 -5.20
C LEU A 32 23.66 9.99 -4.74
N VAL A 33 24.70 9.17 -4.78
CA VAL A 33 26.09 9.63 -4.49
C VAL A 33 26.51 10.74 -5.47
N ALA A 34 26.23 10.57 -6.76
CA ALA A 34 26.53 11.57 -7.79
C ALA A 34 25.74 12.89 -7.58
N ARG A 35 24.58 12.86 -6.92
CA ARG A 35 23.79 14.03 -6.49
C ARG A 35 24.33 14.71 -5.22
N GLY A 36 25.40 14.17 -4.61
CA GLY A 36 26.03 14.71 -3.42
C GLY A 36 25.51 14.16 -2.09
N VAL A 37 24.71 13.11 -2.11
CA VAL A 37 24.28 12.44 -0.86
C VAL A 37 25.50 11.76 -0.22
N ASP A 38 25.78 12.06 1.06
CA ASP A 38 26.91 11.49 1.81
C ASP A 38 26.62 10.03 2.21
N THR A 39 26.78 9.12 1.25
CA THR A 39 26.51 7.68 1.40
C THR A 39 27.31 6.87 0.37
N ASN A 40 27.11 5.55 0.34
CA ASN A 40 27.60 4.65 -0.70
C ASN A 40 26.67 3.45 -0.88
N ASP A 41 26.82 2.72 -1.99
CA ASP A 41 25.99 1.58 -2.35
C ASP A 41 26.00 0.48 -1.29
N GLU A 42 27.16 0.11 -0.76
CA GLU A 42 27.31 -0.92 0.27
C GLU A 42 26.55 -0.56 1.55
N TRP A 43 26.65 0.69 1.98
CA TRP A 43 25.95 1.19 3.18
C TRP A 43 24.43 1.11 3.02
N ILE A 44 23.89 1.55 1.87
CA ILE A 44 22.46 1.52 1.60
C ILE A 44 21.95 0.08 1.56
N ARG A 45 22.62 -0.81 0.83
CA ARG A 45 22.26 -2.23 0.75
C ARG A 45 22.26 -2.90 2.11
N THR A 46 23.25 -2.65 2.94
CA THR A 46 23.37 -3.30 4.25
C THR A 46 22.41 -2.73 5.29
N ARG A 47 22.06 -1.44 5.22
CA ARG A 47 21.22 -0.76 6.20
C ARG A 47 19.75 -0.77 5.87
N VAL A 48 19.42 -0.70 4.57
CA VAL A 48 18.04 -0.56 4.10
C VAL A 48 17.62 -1.71 3.19
N GLY A 49 18.55 -2.27 2.41
CA GLY A 49 18.30 -3.31 1.42
C GLY A 49 17.99 -2.79 0.02
N VAL A 50 17.94 -1.48 -0.20
CA VAL A 50 17.60 -0.88 -1.49
C VAL A 50 18.80 -0.93 -2.44
N VAL A 51 18.59 -1.42 -3.65
CA VAL A 51 19.55 -1.43 -4.77
C VAL A 51 19.27 -0.26 -5.70
N GLU A 52 18.01 -0.06 -6.01
CA GLU A 52 17.50 1.04 -6.84
C GLU A 52 16.08 1.43 -6.40
N ARG A 53 15.64 2.61 -6.79
CA ARG A 53 14.27 3.08 -6.64
C ARG A 53 13.82 3.73 -7.94
N ARG A 54 12.53 4.06 -7.99
CA ARG A 54 11.96 4.75 -9.14
C ARG A 54 11.52 6.15 -8.73
N TYR A 55 11.83 7.14 -9.56
CA TYR A 55 11.32 8.49 -9.39
C TYR A 55 10.47 8.87 -10.61
N ALA A 56 9.30 9.41 -10.34
CA ALA A 56 8.42 9.96 -11.36
C ALA A 56 9.13 11.07 -12.14
N ASN A 57 8.83 11.19 -13.43
CA ASN A 57 9.28 12.32 -14.22
C ASN A 57 8.64 13.61 -13.70
N PRO A 58 9.21 14.79 -14.02
CA PRO A 58 8.70 16.08 -13.49
C PRO A 58 7.20 16.32 -13.77
N ASP A 59 6.71 15.88 -14.91
CA ASP A 59 5.33 15.98 -15.38
C ASP A 59 4.43 14.81 -14.96
N GLU A 60 4.99 13.77 -14.35
CA GLU A 60 4.27 12.58 -13.91
C GLU A 60 3.76 12.75 -12.48
N THR A 61 2.45 12.79 -12.33
CA THR A 61 1.78 13.10 -11.06
C THR A 61 1.31 11.83 -10.32
N VAL A 62 0.89 12.00 -9.05
CA VAL A 62 0.19 10.95 -8.28
C VAL A 62 -1.02 10.42 -9.05
N VAL A 63 -1.76 11.31 -9.75
CA VAL A 63 -2.96 10.95 -10.53
C VAL A 63 -2.59 10.12 -11.77
N ASP A 64 -1.50 10.45 -12.47
CA ASP A 64 -1.05 9.70 -13.66
C ASP A 64 -0.66 8.27 -13.29
N MET A 65 0.10 8.12 -12.19
CA MET A 65 0.48 6.81 -11.68
C MET A 65 -0.73 6.00 -11.19
N ALA A 66 -1.67 6.67 -10.50
CA ALA A 66 -2.90 6.06 -10.01
C ALA A 66 -3.78 5.56 -11.16
N GLU A 67 -3.97 6.36 -12.22
CA GLU A 67 -4.69 5.96 -13.43
C GLU A 67 -4.08 4.71 -14.06
N SER A 68 -2.76 4.70 -14.21
CA SER A 68 -2.04 3.58 -14.81
C SER A 68 -2.20 2.28 -14.01
N ALA A 69 -2.09 2.34 -12.67
CA ALA A 69 -2.28 1.17 -11.81
C ALA A 69 -3.75 0.73 -11.79
N GLY A 70 -4.69 1.68 -11.69
CA GLY A 70 -6.13 1.42 -11.66
C GLY A 70 -6.64 0.78 -12.95
N SER A 71 -6.21 1.28 -14.12
CA SER A 71 -6.55 0.70 -15.43
C SER A 71 -6.12 -0.77 -15.52
N LYS A 72 -4.91 -1.10 -15.07
CA LYS A 72 -4.42 -2.49 -15.03
C LYS A 72 -5.23 -3.37 -14.07
N ALA A 73 -5.59 -2.85 -12.90
CA ALA A 73 -6.40 -3.59 -11.92
C ALA A 73 -7.80 -3.91 -12.47
N MET A 74 -8.45 -2.95 -13.14
CA MET A 74 -9.74 -3.16 -13.81
C MET A 74 -9.62 -4.19 -14.94
N ALA A 75 -8.58 -4.09 -15.76
CA ALA A 75 -8.32 -5.04 -16.85
C ALA A 75 -8.10 -6.46 -16.31
N ALA A 76 -7.31 -6.61 -15.24
CA ALA A 76 -7.07 -7.90 -14.57
C ALA A 76 -8.36 -8.49 -13.96
N ALA A 77 -9.27 -7.63 -13.48
CA ALA A 77 -10.58 -8.03 -12.98
C ALA A 77 -11.59 -8.36 -14.10
N GLY A 78 -11.27 -8.07 -15.37
CA GLY A 78 -12.20 -8.20 -16.50
C GLY A 78 -13.35 -7.21 -16.45
N LEU A 79 -13.15 -6.04 -15.80
CA LEU A 79 -14.16 -5.01 -15.59
C LEU A 79 -13.84 -3.74 -16.40
N SER A 80 -14.91 -3.06 -16.79
CA SER A 80 -14.87 -1.75 -17.46
C SER A 80 -15.13 -0.62 -16.47
N ALA A 81 -14.96 0.63 -16.92
CA ALA A 81 -15.29 1.82 -16.12
C ALA A 81 -16.77 1.84 -15.66
N ALA A 82 -17.69 1.32 -16.46
CA ALA A 82 -19.12 1.26 -16.13
C ALA A 82 -19.47 0.29 -15.00
N ASP A 83 -18.53 -0.61 -14.64
CA ASP A 83 -18.71 -1.60 -13.59
C ASP A 83 -18.24 -1.10 -12.21
N ILE A 84 -17.55 0.04 -12.13
CA ILE A 84 -16.98 0.61 -10.91
C ILE A 84 -17.91 1.65 -10.31
N ASP A 85 -18.36 1.42 -9.09
CA ASP A 85 -19.29 2.31 -8.38
C ASP A 85 -18.58 3.26 -7.41
N MET A 86 -17.33 2.93 -7.02
CA MET A 86 -16.55 3.72 -6.04
C MET A 86 -15.06 3.67 -6.33
N VAL A 87 -14.37 4.79 -6.10
CA VAL A 87 -12.91 4.92 -6.20
C VAL A 87 -12.36 5.45 -4.89
N ILE A 88 -11.41 4.74 -4.30
CA ILE A 88 -10.69 5.15 -3.08
C ILE A 88 -9.21 5.27 -3.42
N VAL A 89 -8.61 6.44 -3.16
CA VAL A 89 -7.18 6.65 -3.34
C VAL A 89 -6.50 6.84 -1.99
N ALA A 90 -5.56 5.96 -1.67
CA ALA A 90 -4.66 6.13 -0.53
C ALA A 90 -3.42 6.91 -0.97
N THR A 91 -3.24 8.11 -0.45
CA THR A 91 -2.07 8.94 -0.74
C THR A 91 -1.82 9.96 0.37
N CYS A 92 -0.55 10.29 0.60
CA CYS A 92 -0.10 11.38 1.46
C CYS A 92 0.86 12.34 0.75
N THR A 93 0.99 12.20 -0.59
CA THR A 93 1.93 13.01 -1.39
C THR A 93 1.25 13.90 -2.44
N MET A 94 -0.06 14.14 -2.29
CA MET A 94 -0.72 15.20 -3.05
C MET A 94 -0.14 16.55 -2.65
N THR A 95 0.19 17.39 -3.64
CA THR A 95 0.79 18.72 -3.41
C THR A 95 -0.20 19.72 -2.81
N THR A 96 -1.48 19.46 -2.97
CA THR A 96 -2.58 20.30 -2.44
C THR A 96 -3.57 19.45 -1.65
N PRO A 97 -4.09 19.93 -0.52
CA PRO A 97 -5.07 19.19 0.28
C PRO A 97 -6.44 19.08 -0.40
N ILE A 98 -6.77 19.98 -1.33
CA ILE A 98 -8.00 20.00 -2.13
C ILE A 98 -7.70 20.47 -3.57
N PRO A 99 -8.37 19.88 -4.57
CA PRO A 99 -9.32 18.76 -4.49
C PRO A 99 -8.63 17.42 -4.19
N ALA A 100 -9.43 16.41 -3.80
CA ALA A 100 -8.96 15.03 -3.63
C ALA A 100 -8.51 14.42 -4.97
N ALA A 101 -7.60 13.43 -4.94
CA ALA A 101 -7.12 12.74 -6.13
C ALA A 101 -8.18 11.81 -6.73
N ALA A 102 -8.96 11.11 -5.91
CA ALA A 102 -9.88 10.07 -6.35
C ALA A 102 -10.91 10.52 -7.40
N PRO A 103 -11.60 11.69 -7.28
CA PRO A 103 -12.50 12.17 -8.34
C PRO A 103 -11.78 12.43 -9.66
N HIS A 104 -10.54 12.92 -9.63
CA HIS A 104 -9.77 13.17 -10.84
C HIS A 104 -9.33 11.85 -11.50
N VAL A 105 -8.85 10.89 -10.71
CA VAL A 105 -8.49 9.54 -11.19
C VAL A 105 -9.71 8.86 -11.82
N ALA A 106 -10.88 8.92 -11.17
CA ALA A 106 -12.12 8.37 -11.69
C ALA A 106 -12.49 8.95 -13.06
N SER A 107 -12.43 10.28 -13.19
CA SER A 107 -12.69 10.99 -14.45
C SER A 107 -11.73 10.54 -15.56
N ARG A 108 -10.45 10.39 -15.26
CA ARG A 108 -9.44 9.97 -16.24
C ARG A 108 -9.61 8.51 -16.68
N LEU A 109 -10.10 7.66 -15.79
CA LEU A 109 -10.44 6.27 -16.08
C LEU A 109 -11.79 6.12 -16.79
N GLY A 110 -12.53 7.23 -17.01
CA GLY A 110 -13.86 7.21 -17.63
C GLY A 110 -14.96 6.62 -16.75
N ILE A 111 -14.75 6.60 -15.42
CA ILE A 111 -15.75 6.12 -14.45
C ILE A 111 -16.73 7.27 -14.20
N GLU A 112 -18.00 7.06 -14.54
CA GLU A 112 -19.03 8.09 -14.47
C GLU A 112 -19.68 8.15 -13.08
N ALA A 113 -19.63 9.32 -12.44
CA ALA A 113 -20.29 9.65 -11.17
C ALA A 113 -20.12 8.63 -10.02
N PRO A 114 -18.91 8.08 -9.78
CA PRO A 114 -18.69 7.16 -8.66
C PRO A 114 -18.68 7.92 -7.33
N GLY A 115 -18.89 7.19 -6.22
CA GLY A 115 -18.40 7.67 -4.92
C GLY A 115 -16.87 7.76 -4.98
N ALA A 116 -16.27 8.91 -4.66
CA ALA A 116 -14.82 9.06 -4.79
C ALA A 116 -14.24 9.92 -3.66
N TYR A 117 -13.22 9.38 -2.96
CA TYR A 117 -12.53 10.07 -1.86
C TYR A 117 -11.13 9.52 -1.62
N ASP A 118 -10.28 10.34 -0.97
CA ASP A 118 -8.95 9.95 -0.58
C ASP A 118 -8.91 9.49 0.88
N ILE A 119 -7.97 8.58 1.18
CA ILE A 119 -7.61 8.19 2.55
C ILE A 119 -6.15 8.58 2.81
N SER A 120 -5.92 9.36 3.87
CA SER A 120 -4.58 9.68 4.37
C SER A 120 -4.34 8.93 5.67
N SER A 121 -3.66 7.77 5.56
CA SER A 121 -3.25 6.93 6.70
C SER A 121 -1.80 6.42 6.51
N GLY A 122 -0.97 7.25 5.87
CA GLY A 122 0.42 6.93 5.59
C GLY A 122 0.59 5.54 4.96
N CYS A 123 1.62 4.84 5.38
CA CYS A 123 1.99 3.54 4.82
C CYS A 123 0.98 2.40 5.08
N SER A 124 0.03 2.57 6.01
CA SER A 124 -1.07 1.63 6.23
C SER A 124 -2.28 1.89 5.34
N GLY A 125 -2.27 3.00 4.58
CA GLY A 125 -3.40 3.52 3.81
C GLY A 125 -4.06 2.52 2.87
N PHE A 126 -3.29 1.67 2.19
CA PHE A 126 -3.87 0.65 1.31
C PHE A 126 -4.74 -0.36 2.07
N VAL A 127 -4.26 -0.90 3.20
CA VAL A 127 -5.03 -1.91 3.96
C VAL A 127 -6.28 -1.30 4.59
N TYR A 128 -6.19 -0.04 5.08
CA TYR A 128 -7.37 0.72 5.51
C TYR A 128 -8.38 0.90 4.38
N SER A 129 -7.91 1.28 3.19
CA SER A 129 -8.75 1.47 2.00
C SER A 129 -9.39 0.17 1.51
N LEU A 130 -8.63 -0.94 1.57
CA LEU A 130 -9.13 -2.27 1.22
C LEU A 130 -10.29 -2.69 2.12
N ASN A 131 -10.15 -2.46 3.43
CA ASN A 131 -11.23 -2.74 4.38
C ASN A 131 -12.45 -1.82 4.18
N ALA A 132 -12.23 -0.54 3.89
CA ALA A 132 -13.31 0.39 3.57
C ALA A 132 -14.08 -0.05 2.32
N ALA A 133 -13.37 -0.48 1.27
CA ALA A 133 -13.95 -1.02 0.05
C ALA A 133 -14.76 -2.29 0.30
N SER A 134 -14.17 -3.26 1.05
CA SER A 134 -14.87 -4.49 1.44
C SER A 134 -16.16 -4.17 2.21
N SER A 135 -16.10 -3.23 3.16
CA SER A 135 -17.28 -2.81 3.93
C SER A 135 -18.35 -2.16 3.06
N ALA A 136 -17.97 -1.33 2.07
CA ALA A 136 -18.91 -0.71 1.14
C ALA A 136 -19.64 -1.75 0.28
N VAL A 137 -18.91 -2.78 -0.19
CA VAL A 137 -19.52 -3.88 -0.96
C VAL A 137 -20.43 -4.75 -0.07
N LEU A 138 -19.96 -5.15 1.12
CA LEU A 138 -20.75 -5.95 2.07
C LEU A 138 -22.07 -5.27 2.45
N THR A 139 -22.07 -3.94 2.62
CA THR A 139 -23.26 -3.17 2.98
C THR A 139 -24.13 -2.75 1.79
N GLY A 140 -23.73 -3.13 0.56
CA GLY A 140 -24.46 -2.84 -0.66
C GLY A 140 -24.40 -1.37 -1.10
N GLN A 141 -23.41 -0.61 -0.63
CA GLN A 141 -23.16 0.77 -1.07
C GLN A 141 -22.46 0.82 -2.44
N ALA A 142 -21.74 -0.22 -2.80
CA ALA A 142 -21.09 -0.40 -4.08
C ALA A 142 -21.12 -1.88 -4.48
N ARG A 143 -21.07 -2.19 -5.78
CA ARG A 143 -20.86 -3.55 -6.31
C ARG A 143 -19.37 -3.83 -6.44
N ASN A 144 -18.66 -2.88 -7.05
CA ASN A 144 -17.22 -2.95 -7.23
C ASN A 144 -16.57 -1.63 -6.83
N VAL A 145 -15.48 -1.73 -6.11
CA VAL A 145 -14.69 -0.59 -5.63
C VAL A 145 -13.27 -0.70 -6.17
N LEU A 146 -12.79 0.34 -6.83
CA LEU A 146 -11.39 0.47 -7.22
C LEU A 146 -10.61 1.14 -6.08
N VAL A 147 -9.70 0.40 -5.48
CA VAL A 147 -8.79 0.86 -4.42
C VAL A 147 -7.42 1.08 -5.04
N ILE A 148 -6.87 2.28 -4.90
CA ILE A 148 -5.56 2.65 -5.44
C ILE A 148 -4.72 3.23 -4.31
N ALA A 149 -3.44 2.87 -4.25
CA ALA A 149 -2.44 3.62 -3.50
C ALA A 149 -1.41 4.18 -4.48
N SER A 150 -1.15 5.48 -4.41
CA SER A 150 -0.24 6.16 -5.33
C SER A 150 0.54 7.24 -4.61
N GLU A 151 1.89 7.19 -4.73
CA GLU A 151 2.76 8.09 -3.99
C GLU A 151 3.91 8.60 -4.84
N ARG A 152 4.20 9.90 -4.70
CA ARG A 152 5.33 10.59 -5.33
C ARG A 152 6.20 11.25 -4.26
N PHE A 153 6.93 10.41 -3.52
CA PHE A 153 7.80 10.89 -2.44
C PHE A 153 9.04 11.64 -2.91
N SER A 154 9.48 11.42 -4.16
CA SER A 154 10.64 12.13 -4.72
C SER A 154 10.53 13.65 -4.66
N GLY A 155 9.29 14.19 -4.66
CA GLY A 155 9.01 15.62 -4.50
C GLY A 155 9.09 16.15 -3.07
N TRP A 156 9.25 15.27 -2.07
CA TRP A 156 9.23 15.59 -0.64
C TRP A 156 10.55 15.22 0.06
N LEU A 157 11.62 14.96 -0.71
CA LEU A 157 12.93 14.56 -0.20
C LEU A 157 13.89 15.72 -0.05
N ASP A 158 14.54 15.78 1.10
CA ASP A 158 15.76 16.54 1.29
C ASP A 158 16.96 15.65 0.96
N PHE A 159 17.65 15.94 -0.15
CA PHE A 159 18.83 15.17 -0.55
C PHE A 159 20.07 15.45 0.33
N SER A 160 20.01 16.41 1.25
CA SER A 160 21.02 16.59 2.29
C SER A 160 20.81 15.65 3.49
N ASP A 161 19.57 15.13 3.67
CA ASP A 161 19.25 14.13 4.70
C ASP A 161 19.32 12.70 4.15
N ARG A 162 20.49 12.07 4.29
CA ARG A 162 20.69 10.67 3.88
C ARG A 162 19.84 9.66 4.65
N SER A 163 19.22 10.03 5.76
CA SER A 163 18.42 9.10 6.55
C SER A 163 17.08 8.78 5.89
N THR A 164 16.61 9.64 5.00
CA THR A 164 15.32 9.54 4.31
C THR A 164 15.44 9.36 2.81
N CYS A 165 16.26 10.17 2.12
CA CYS A 165 16.33 10.19 0.65
C CYS A 165 16.82 8.89 0.01
N ILE A 166 17.54 8.04 0.76
CA ILE A 166 18.04 6.75 0.27
C ILE A 166 16.97 5.64 0.28
N ILE A 167 15.84 5.87 0.96
CA ILE A 167 14.83 4.83 1.20
C ILE A 167 13.67 4.96 0.22
N LEU A 168 13.17 6.18 0.05
CA LEU A 168 11.88 6.46 -0.58
C LEU A 168 11.95 6.39 -2.11
N GLY A 169 10.83 6.00 -2.70
CA GLY A 169 10.58 5.95 -4.14
C GLY A 169 9.15 6.32 -4.49
N ASP A 170 8.86 6.35 -5.79
CA ASP A 170 7.56 6.68 -6.36
C ASP A 170 6.93 5.44 -7.00
N GLY A 171 5.63 5.36 -6.97
CA GLY A 171 4.87 4.28 -7.62
C GLY A 171 3.43 4.21 -7.18
N ALA A 172 2.69 3.33 -7.83
CA ALA A 172 1.30 3.07 -7.53
C ALA A 172 0.98 1.57 -7.59
N GLY A 173 -0.01 1.17 -6.80
CA GLY A 173 -0.62 -0.15 -6.88
C GLY A 173 -2.11 -0.06 -6.65
N ALA A 174 -2.87 -0.99 -7.23
CA ALA A 174 -4.32 -0.96 -7.18
C ALA A 174 -4.92 -2.36 -7.05
N ALA A 175 -6.12 -2.42 -6.49
CA ALA A 175 -6.95 -3.61 -6.44
C ALA A 175 -8.41 -3.26 -6.75
N VAL A 176 -9.12 -4.14 -7.44
CA VAL A 176 -10.58 -4.08 -7.52
C VAL A 176 -11.17 -5.02 -6.49
N VAL A 177 -12.06 -4.51 -5.65
CA VAL A 177 -12.81 -5.26 -4.65
C VAL A 177 -14.25 -5.42 -5.11
N GLY A 178 -14.76 -6.64 -5.10
CA GLY A 178 -16.13 -6.92 -5.47
C GLY A 178 -16.77 -8.01 -4.60
N ALA A 179 -18.08 -8.22 -4.81
CA ALA A 179 -18.82 -9.28 -4.14
C ALA A 179 -18.32 -10.68 -4.55
N ALA A 180 -18.38 -11.61 -3.61
CA ALA A 180 -18.01 -12.99 -3.82
C ALA A 180 -18.94 -13.93 -3.07
N PRO A 181 -19.07 -15.22 -3.50
CA PRO A 181 -19.83 -16.22 -2.76
C PRO A 181 -19.14 -16.63 -1.46
N GLU A 182 -17.80 -16.57 -1.42
CA GLU A 182 -16.97 -16.97 -0.28
C GLU A 182 -16.00 -15.84 0.10
N THR A 183 -15.60 -15.83 1.37
CA THR A 183 -14.72 -14.78 1.92
C THR A 183 -13.32 -14.87 1.31
N GLY A 184 -12.96 -13.86 0.54
CA GLY A 184 -11.61 -13.67 0.02
C GLY A 184 -10.86 -12.50 0.68
N ILE A 185 -11.56 -11.70 1.51
CA ILE A 185 -10.96 -10.63 2.34
C ILE A 185 -11.38 -10.89 3.77
N GLY A 186 -10.44 -11.28 4.62
CA GLY A 186 -10.65 -11.60 6.03
C GLY A 186 -10.85 -10.35 6.91
N PRO A 187 -11.15 -10.53 8.21
CA PRO A 187 -11.29 -9.43 9.16
C PRO A 187 -9.98 -8.65 9.34
N ILE A 188 -10.09 -7.32 9.44
CA ILE A 188 -8.94 -6.45 9.68
C ILE A 188 -8.57 -6.39 11.17
N VAL A 189 -7.27 -6.27 11.44
CA VAL A 189 -6.70 -5.86 12.73
C VAL A 189 -6.00 -4.53 12.53
N TRP A 190 -6.43 -3.48 13.18
CA TRP A 190 -5.91 -2.13 12.99
C TRP A 190 -5.83 -1.36 14.31
N GLY A 191 -5.04 -0.30 14.29
CA GLY A 191 -4.89 0.60 15.42
C GLY A 191 -3.95 1.76 15.11
N SER A 192 -3.81 2.65 16.09
CA SER A 192 -2.94 3.81 16.00
C SER A 192 -2.40 4.23 17.38
N ASP A 193 -1.24 4.88 17.37
CA ASP A 193 -0.61 5.53 18.53
C ASP A 193 -0.37 7.01 18.18
N GLY A 194 -1.39 7.83 18.39
CA GLY A 194 -1.33 9.26 18.11
C GLY A 194 -0.38 10.05 19.03
N ALA A 195 0.13 9.46 20.11
CA ALA A 195 1.16 10.09 20.94
C ALA A 195 2.51 10.19 20.23
N GLN A 196 2.71 9.39 19.18
CA GLN A 196 3.93 9.37 18.36
C GLN A 196 3.69 9.95 16.95
N PHE A 197 2.72 10.85 16.77
CA PHE A 197 2.35 11.37 15.44
C PHE A 197 3.51 12.05 14.70
N ASP A 198 4.46 12.64 15.44
CA ASP A 198 5.64 13.32 14.91
C ASP A 198 6.77 12.39 14.46
N ALA A 199 6.71 11.10 14.81
CA ALA A 199 7.80 10.16 14.52
C ALA A 199 8.04 9.94 13.01
N VAL A 200 6.99 10.13 12.18
CA VAL A 200 7.05 10.10 10.71
C VAL A 200 6.10 11.16 10.18
N ALA A 201 6.63 12.23 9.60
CA ALA A 201 5.85 13.38 9.18
C ALA A 201 6.46 14.11 7.96
N ILE A 202 5.66 14.95 7.34
CA ILE A 202 6.18 16.05 6.50
C ILE A 202 6.37 17.24 7.42
N ASP A 203 7.57 17.80 7.45
CA ASP A 203 7.87 18.98 8.24
C ASP A 203 7.11 20.20 7.71
N GLU A 204 6.46 20.95 8.59
CA GLU A 204 5.58 22.06 8.20
C GLU A 204 6.32 23.23 7.56
N GLU A 205 7.56 23.50 8.01
CA GLU A 205 8.36 24.65 7.54
C GLU A 205 9.13 24.29 6.25
N SER A 206 9.93 23.21 6.30
CA SER A 206 10.76 22.79 5.16
C SER A 206 9.96 22.07 4.08
N ARG A 207 8.80 21.53 4.42
CA ARG A 207 7.96 20.68 3.55
C ARG A 207 8.63 19.38 3.12
N PHE A 208 9.72 18.97 3.76
CA PHE A 208 10.39 17.71 3.50
C PHE A 208 9.90 16.61 4.44
N PHE A 209 9.99 15.39 3.95
CA PHE A 209 9.72 14.19 4.74
C PHE A 209 10.81 14.00 5.79
N ARG A 210 10.41 13.74 7.04
CA ARG A 210 11.29 13.42 8.15
C ARG A 210 10.83 12.19 8.90
N GLN A 211 11.76 11.46 9.51
CA GLN A 211 11.44 10.32 10.36
C GLN A 211 12.46 10.14 11.50
N GLU A 212 11.97 9.71 12.65
CA GLU A 212 12.79 9.24 13.75
C GLU A 212 13.15 7.76 13.55
N GLY A 213 14.04 7.46 12.61
CA GLY A 213 14.28 6.12 12.09
C GLY A 213 14.55 5.05 13.14
N GLN A 214 15.26 5.38 14.25
CA GLN A 214 15.52 4.43 15.35
C GLN A 214 14.28 4.14 16.19
N ALA A 215 13.44 5.13 16.46
CA ALA A 215 12.18 4.95 17.19
C ALA A 215 11.20 4.12 16.37
N VAL A 216 11.02 4.47 15.09
CA VAL A 216 10.20 3.71 14.12
C VAL A 216 10.68 2.27 13.99
N TYR A 217 12.00 2.04 13.89
CA TYR A 217 12.56 0.68 13.81
C TYR A 217 12.21 -0.15 15.05
N ARG A 218 12.42 0.39 16.26
CA ARG A 218 12.09 -0.30 17.52
C ARG A 218 10.60 -0.61 17.58
N TRP A 219 9.75 0.37 17.35
CA TRP A 219 8.30 0.20 17.36
C TRP A 219 7.85 -0.87 16.34
N ALA A 220 8.27 -0.76 15.08
CA ALA A 220 7.88 -1.70 14.04
C ALA A 220 8.31 -3.14 14.37
N THR A 221 9.51 -3.31 14.92
CA THR A 221 10.04 -4.65 15.25
C THR A 221 9.48 -5.22 16.55
N SER A 222 8.88 -4.42 17.46
CA SER A 222 8.25 -4.92 18.69
C SER A 222 6.74 -5.11 18.55
N GLU A 223 6.02 -4.16 17.93
CA GLU A 223 4.56 -4.08 18.01
C GLU A 223 3.83 -4.68 16.79
N ILE A 224 4.48 -4.79 15.63
CA ILE A 224 3.78 -5.10 14.37
C ILE A 224 3.59 -6.60 14.13
N ALA A 225 4.50 -7.45 14.57
CA ALA A 225 4.35 -8.91 14.42
C ALA A 225 3.09 -9.47 15.11
N PRO A 226 2.72 -9.06 16.34
CA PRO A 226 1.46 -9.47 16.97
C PRO A 226 0.21 -9.11 16.15
N VAL A 227 0.21 -7.97 15.44
CA VAL A 227 -0.89 -7.56 14.55
C VAL A 227 -1.07 -8.55 13.40
N GLY A 228 0.03 -8.98 12.78
CA GLY A 228 0.01 -9.99 11.72
C GLY A 228 -0.48 -11.36 12.20
N ILE A 229 -0.04 -11.80 13.37
CA ILE A 229 -0.49 -13.06 13.99
C ILE A 229 -1.98 -13.01 14.29
N GLU A 230 -2.46 -11.92 14.90
CA GLU A 230 -3.89 -11.73 15.20
C GLU A 230 -4.74 -11.67 13.92
N ALA A 231 -4.22 -11.07 12.83
CA ALA A 231 -4.92 -11.06 11.55
C ALA A 231 -5.09 -12.47 10.97
N CYS A 232 -4.09 -13.35 11.10
CA CYS A 232 -4.19 -14.75 10.74
C CYS A 232 -5.27 -15.47 11.58
N HIS A 233 -5.23 -15.32 12.90
CA HIS A 233 -6.21 -15.93 13.80
C HIS A 233 -7.64 -15.49 13.50
N ARG A 234 -7.87 -14.19 13.25
CA ARG A 234 -9.19 -13.67 12.85
C ARG A 234 -9.67 -14.20 11.51
N ALA A 235 -8.74 -14.52 10.61
CA ALA A 235 -9.04 -15.17 9.33
C ALA A 235 -9.24 -16.69 9.46
N GLY A 236 -9.04 -17.27 10.65
CA GLY A 236 -9.21 -18.69 10.92
C GLY A 236 -8.06 -19.57 10.44
N ILE A 237 -6.86 -19.01 10.29
CA ILE A 237 -5.63 -19.71 9.88
C ILE A 237 -4.49 -19.44 10.84
N GLU A 238 -3.47 -20.29 10.81
CA GLU A 238 -2.22 -20.06 11.52
C GLU A 238 -1.19 -19.37 10.59
N PRO A 239 -0.22 -18.60 11.12
CA PRO A 239 0.82 -17.97 10.30
C PRO A 239 1.60 -18.92 9.38
N LYS A 240 1.78 -20.18 9.79
CA LYS A 240 2.45 -21.22 9.00
C LYS A 240 1.66 -21.65 7.74
N ASP A 241 0.36 -21.33 7.69
CA ASP A 241 -0.54 -21.66 6.57
C ASP A 241 -0.51 -20.58 5.48
N LEU A 242 0.18 -19.46 5.72
CA LEU A 242 0.35 -18.39 4.73
C LEU A 242 1.21 -18.87 3.56
N ALA A 243 0.74 -18.60 2.34
CA ALA A 243 1.53 -18.75 1.12
C ALA A 243 2.44 -17.54 0.90
N ALA A 244 1.98 -16.34 1.27
CA ALA A 244 2.80 -15.14 1.18
C ALA A 244 2.59 -14.17 2.34
N PHE A 245 3.65 -13.41 2.62
CA PHE A 245 3.65 -12.28 3.53
C PHE A 245 4.10 -11.01 2.79
N ILE A 246 3.20 -10.05 2.68
CA ILE A 246 3.41 -8.76 1.98
C ILE A 246 3.31 -7.62 2.99
N PRO A 247 4.38 -7.34 3.76
CA PRO A 247 4.42 -6.18 4.63
C PRO A 247 4.66 -4.90 3.84
N HIS A 248 4.34 -3.76 4.47
CA HIS A 248 4.88 -2.48 4.04
C HIS A 248 6.39 -2.56 3.83
N GLN A 249 6.84 -2.12 2.67
CA GLN A 249 8.24 -2.20 2.23
C GLN A 249 9.05 -1.03 2.82
N ALA A 250 9.11 -0.96 4.17
CA ALA A 250 9.75 0.13 4.90
C ALA A 250 11.29 0.06 4.88
N ASN A 251 11.81 -1.13 5.15
CA ASN A 251 13.23 -1.44 5.27
C ASN A 251 13.39 -2.96 5.30
N LEU A 252 14.31 -3.52 4.53
CA LEU A 252 14.47 -4.97 4.43
C LEU A 252 14.75 -5.64 5.77
N ARG A 253 15.52 -4.98 6.66
CA ARG A 253 15.81 -5.48 8.01
C ARG A 253 14.55 -5.53 8.91
N ILE A 254 13.63 -4.58 8.75
CA ILE A 254 12.34 -4.57 9.45
C ILE A 254 11.48 -5.73 8.92
N ILE A 255 11.39 -5.89 7.60
CA ILE A 255 10.67 -6.97 6.95
C ILE A 255 11.13 -8.33 7.47
N ASP A 256 12.44 -8.59 7.47
CA ASP A 256 13.03 -9.85 7.92
C ASP A 256 12.74 -10.13 9.41
N GLN A 257 12.81 -9.09 10.25
CA GLN A 257 12.52 -9.24 11.68
C GLN A 257 11.04 -9.53 11.94
N ILE A 258 10.13 -8.86 11.24
CA ILE A 258 8.69 -9.09 11.39
C ILE A 258 8.34 -10.48 10.88
N ALA A 259 8.82 -10.88 9.69
CA ALA A 259 8.58 -12.21 9.11
C ALA A 259 9.01 -13.32 10.06
N LYS A 260 10.22 -13.22 10.63
CA LYS A 260 10.71 -14.18 11.61
C LYS A 260 9.83 -14.25 12.88
N LYS A 261 9.33 -13.11 13.37
CA LYS A 261 8.51 -13.06 14.59
C LYS A 261 7.09 -13.57 14.37
N ILE A 262 6.55 -13.41 13.17
CA ILE A 262 5.23 -13.94 12.81
C ILE A 262 5.28 -15.48 12.75
N GLY A 263 6.42 -16.07 12.40
CA GLY A 263 6.55 -17.52 12.20
C GLY A 263 5.92 -18.01 10.90
N ALA A 264 5.91 -17.18 9.87
CA ALA A 264 5.44 -17.51 8.52
C ALA A 264 6.57 -18.16 7.71
N ASP A 265 7.16 -19.24 8.24
CA ASP A 265 8.41 -19.83 7.73
C ASP A 265 8.27 -20.40 6.31
N ASN A 266 7.05 -20.75 5.87
CA ASN A 266 6.76 -21.30 4.55
C ASN A 266 6.32 -20.21 3.55
N ALA A 267 6.04 -18.99 4.01
CA ALA A 267 5.51 -17.93 3.16
C ALA A 267 6.60 -17.29 2.29
N VAL A 268 6.26 -16.98 1.05
CA VAL A 268 7.08 -16.10 0.21
C VAL A 268 6.97 -14.68 0.77
N VAL A 269 8.08 -14.11 1.23
CA VAL A 269 8.13 -12.75 1.80
C VAL A 269 8.42 -11.75 0.70
N ALA A 270 7.54 -10.77 0.51
CA ALA A 270 7.73 -9.70 -0.46
C ALA A 270 8.98 -8.86 -0.14
N ARG A 271 9.82 -8.63 -1.15
CA ARG A 271 11.08 -7.87 -1.07
C ARG A 271 11.17 -6.80 -2.16
N ASP A 272 10.05 -6.23 -2.52
CA ASP A 272 9.93 -5.26 -3.60
C ASP A 272 10.74 -3.98 -3.35
N ILE A 273 10.98 -3.65 -2.07
CA ILE A 273 11.82 -2.53 -1.65
C ILE A 273 13.20 -2.52 -2.32
N VAL A 274 13.72 -3.70 -2.66
CA VAL A 274 15.07 -3.84 -3.26
C VAL A 274 15.19 -3.06 -4.56
N THR A 275 14.12 -3.04 -5.37
CA THR A 275 14.11 -2.44 -6.72
C THR A 275 13.07 -1.33 -6.91
N SER A 276 12.18 -1.12 -5.95
CA SER A 276 11.17 -0.05 -5.99
C SER A 276 11.45 1.05 -4.97
N GLY A 277 12.20 0.74 -3.91
CA GLY A 277 12.28 1.60 -2.73
C GLY A 277 10.99 1.54 -1.91
N ASN A 278 10.89 2.40 -0.91
CA ASN A 278 9.69 2.56 -0.11
C ASN A 278 8.73 3.55 -0.80
N THR A 279 7.66 3.05 -1.38
CA THR A 279 6.58 3.85 -2.01
C THR A 279 5.39 4.06 -1.07
N SER A 280 5.62 4.10 0.25
CA SER A 280 4.61 4.36 1.30
C SER A 280 3.36 3.47 1.17
N ALA A 281 2.15 4.06 1.03
CA ALA A 281 0.90 3.32 0.88
C ALA A 281 0.89 2.36 -0.32
N ALA A 282 1.60 2.70 -1.40
CA ALA A 282 1.65 1.91 -2.62
C ALA A 282 2.51 0.64 -2.50
N THR A 283 3.35 0.50 -1.46
CA THR A 283 4.28 -0.63 -1.32
C THR A 283 3.61 -1.99 -1.33
N ILE A 284 2.49 -2.13 -0.64
CA ILE A 284 1.77 -3.41 -0.51
C ILE A 284 1.10 -3.79 -1.84
N PRO A 285 0.22 -2.98 -2.44
CA PRO A 285 -0.46 -3.38 -3.67
C PRO A 285 0.50 -3.49 -4.86
N LEU A 286 1.57 -2.70 -4.90
CA LEU A 286 2.60 -2.79 -5.93
C LEU A 286 3.35 -4.12 -5.82
N ALA A 287 3.84 -4.47 -4.62
CA ALA A 287 4.49 -5.76 -4.38
C ALA A 287 3.55 -6.93 -4.67
N PHE A 288 2.29 -6.86 -4.23
CA PHE A 288 1.30 -7.90 -4.45
C PHE A 288 1.05 -8.16 -5.94
N SER A 289 0.77 -7.09 -6.72
CA SER A 289 0.56 -7.20 -8.16
C SER A 289 1.79 -7.79 -8.87
N ARG A 290 3.00 -7.40 -8.47
CA ARG A 290 4.25 -7.92 -9.05
C ARG A 290 4.50 -9.39 -8.72
N MET A 291 4.20 -9.83 -7.50
CA MET A 291 4.32 -11.25 -7.12
C MET A 291 3.36 -12.13 -7.91
N VAL A 292 2.13 -11.65 -8.16
CA VAL A 292 1.17 -12.36 -9.02
C VAL A 292 1.67 -12.43 -10.46
N GLU A 293 2.16 -11.32 -11.03
CA GLU A 293 2.72 -11.31 -12.39
C GLU A 293 3.96 -12.22 -12.54
N ALA A 294 4.78 -12.31 -11.50
CA ALA A 294 5.96 -13.18 -11.48
C ALA A 294 5.62 -14.66 -11.29
N GLY A 295 4.39 -14.99 -10.88
CA GLY A 295 3.99 -16.36 -10.55
C GLY A 295 4.54 -16.85 -9.20
N ASP A 296 4.94 -15.93 -8.31
CA ASP A 296 5.44 -16.25 -6.97
C ASP A 296 4.32 -16.77 -6.06
N ILE A 297 3.09 -16.40 -6.35
CA ILE A 297 1.85 -16.77 -5.65
C ILE A 297 0.73 -17.03 -6.66
N SER A 298 -0.20 -17.90 -6.28
CA SER A 298 -1.29 -18.39 -7.14
C SER A 298 -2.67 -17.96 -6.63
N SER A 299 -3.66 -17.95 -7.54
CA SER A 299 -5.05 -17.68 -7.17
C SER A 299 -5.53 -18.62 -6.05
N GLY A 300 -6.14 -18.05 -5.01
CA GLY A 300 -6.62 -18.75 -3.82
C GLY A 300 -5.60 -18.87 -2.69
N ASP A 301 -4.33 -18.55 -2.91
CA ASP A 301 -3.30 -18.56 -1.88
C ASP A 301 -3.61 -17.54 -0.75
N PRO A 302 -3.49 -17.92 0.55
CA PRO A 302 -3.66 -17.01 1.66
C PRO A 302 -2.44 -16.07 1.79
N VAL A 303 -2.70 -14.78 1.74
CA VAL A 303 -1.70 -13.70 1.76
C VAL A 303 -1.96 -12.78 2.94
N LEU A 304 -0.96 -12.57 3.80
CA LEU A 304 -1.02 -11.55 4.85
C LEU A 304 -0.50 -10.22 4.31
N LEU A 305 -1.37 -9.21 4.30
CA LEU A 305 -1.04 -7.80 4.06
C LEU A 305 -0.84 -7.11 5.41
N LEU A 306 0.27 -6.39 5.61
CA LEU A 306 0.60 -5.77 6.89
C LEU A 306 1.19 -4.37 6.67
N GLY A 307 0.33 -3.33 6.77
CA GLY A 307 0.68 -1.92 6.67
C GLY A 307 1.02 -1.33 8.03
N PHE A 308 2.04 -0.49 8.10
CA PHE A 308 2.41 0.24 9.32
C PHE A 308 3.26 1.47 8.96
N GLY A 309 3.14 2.55 9.71
CA GLY A 309 3.91 3.78 9.45
C GLY A 309 3.38 5.00 10.18
N SER A 310 3.36 6.14 9.48
CA SER A 310 3.01 7.42 10.10
C SER A 310 1.66 7.38 10.80
N GLY A 311 1.58 8.18 11.87
CA GLY A 311 0.38 8.28 12.67
C GLY A 311 0.61 8.10 14.19
N LEU A 312 1.44 7.17 14.73
CA LEU A 312 1.74 5.89 14.09
C LEU A 312 0.46 5.09 13.87
N SER A 313 0.35 4.40 12.77
CA SER A 313 -0.82 3.59 12.44
C SER A 313 -0.40 2.23 11.88
N TYR A 314 -1.27 1.23 12.05
CA TYR A 314 -1.03 -0.10 11.52
C TYR A 314 -2.34 -0.78 11.11
N ALA A 315 -2.24 -1.70 10.16
CA ALA A 315 -3.34 -2.58 9.75
C ALA A 315 -2.81 -3.89 9.19
N GLY A 316 -3.34 -5.01 9.69
CA GLY A 316 -3.09 -6.35 9.20
C GLY A 316 -4.38 -6.99 8.68
N GLN A 317 -4.31 -7.66 7.53
CA GLN A 317 -5.47 -8.33 6.94
C GLN A 317 -5.01 -9.51 6.09
N VAL A 318 -5.63 -10.68 6.26
CA VAL A 318 -5.42 -11.82 5.38
C VAL A 318 -6.40 -11.73 4.23
N VAL A 319 -5.89 -11.95 3.01
CA VAL A 319 -6.70 -12.01 1.79
C VAL A 319 -6.35 -13.26 1.00
N LEU A 320 -7.25 -13.71 0.15
CA LEU A 320 -6.93 -14.70 -0.88
C LEU A 320 -6.41 -13.99 -2.13
N CYS A 321 -5.35 -14.52 -2.71
CA CYS A 321 -4.81 -14.07 -4.00
C CYS A 321 -5.92 -14.18 -5.08
N PRO A 322 -6.13 -13.16 -5.92
CA PRO A 322 -7.16 -13.18 -6.96
C PRO A 322 -6.90 -14.17 -8.08
#